data_666bb2fc08d2e25e3f1959a82e18709b
#
_entry.id   666bb2fc08d2e25e3f1959a82e18709b
#
_cell.length_a   1.000
_cell.length_b   1.000
_cell.length_c   1.000
_cell.angle_alpha   90.00
_cell.angle_beta   90.00
_cell.angle_gamma   90.00
#
_symmetry.space_group_name_H-M   'P 1'
#
loop_
_entity.id
_entity.type
_entity.pdbx_description
1 polymer ?
#
loop_
_entity_poly.entity_id
_entity_poly.type
_entity_poly.pdbx_seq_one_letter_code
_entity_poly.pdbx_strand_id
1 'polypeptide(L)'
;MKVIEITKPGGPEVLKVSTRSCPEPESGQVLIKVAFAGVNRPDALQRAGLYKPPRDASDLPGLEAAGEVVKIGKAVSGVSVGDNVCALLPGGGYAEYATTQAAHCLPIPDGFSLKQAACLPETFFTVWSNVMLRGGLKAGESFLVHGGSSGIGTTAIQLANLSLIHI
;
A
#
# COMPACT_ATOMS: atom_id res chain seq x y z
N MET A 1 -6.36 -12.75 14.96
CA MET A 1 -6.34 -12.76 13.51
C MET A 1 -5.15 -13.56 12.98
N LYS A 2 -5.27 -14.17 11.79
CA LYS A 2 -4.15 -14.82 11.11
C LYS A 2 -3.26 -13.76 10.45
N VAL A 3 -1.95 -13.99 10.48
CA VAL A 3 -0.93 -13.10 9.91
C VAL A 3 0.17 -13.93 9.25
N ILE A 4 0.96 -13.28 8.38
CA ILE A 4 2.23 -13.84 7.88
C ILE A 4 3.37 -13.12 8.60
N GLU A 5 4.15 -13.86 9.35
CA GLU A 5 5.34 -13.36 10.05
C GLU A 5 6.62 -13.70 9.32
N ILE A 6 7.61 -12.80 9.44
CA ILE A 6 9.01 -13.06 9.07
C ILE A 6 9.73 -13.52 10.34
N THR A 7 9.98 -14.82 10.48
CA THR A 7 10.56 -15.39 11.71
C THR A 7 12.03 -15.03 11.92
N LYS A 8 12.75 -14.76 10.84
CA LYS A 8 14.15 -14.29 10.78
C LYS A 8 14.46 -13.81 9.37
N PRO A 9 15.49 -13.01 9.13
CA PRO A 9 15.93 -12.73 7.77
C PRO A 9 16.27 -13.99 6.99
N GLY A 10 15.80 -14.09 5.73
CA GLY A 10 16.06 -15.30 4.93
C GLY A 10 15.26 -15.38 3.64
N GLY A 11 15.19 -16.59 3.09
CA GLY A 11 14.44 -16.95 1.90
C GLY A 11 12.93 -17.05 2.16
N PRO A 12 12.13 -17.48 1.16
CA PRO A 12 10.67 -17.59 1.30
C PRO A 12 10.21 -18.49 2.46
N GLU A 13 11.01 -19.45 2.86
CA GLU A 13 10.72 -20.42 3.93
C GLU A 13 10.58 -19.80 5.32
N VAL A 14 11.06 -18.57 5.52
CA VAL A 14 10.95 -17.86 6.79
C VAL A 14 9.59 -17.18 6.99
N LEU A 15 8.77 -17.10 5.94
CA LEU A 15 7.40 -16.62 6.03
C LEU A 15 6.52 -17.72 6.64
N LYS A 16 5.90 -17.42 7.79
CA LYS A 16 5.07 -18.39 8.51
C LYS A 16 3.72 -17.80 8.85
N VAL A 17 2.70 -18.63 8.74
CA VAL A 17 1.37 -18.31 9.27
C VAL A 17 1.44 -18.33 10.79
N SER A 18 0.98 -17.26 11.40
CA SER A 18 0.90 -17.08 12.85
C SER A 18 -0.44 -16.47 13.25
N THR A 19 -0.64 -16.28 14.55
CA THR A 19 -1.84 -15.63 15.09
C THR A 19 -1.43 -14.49 16.01
N ARG A 20 -2.01 -13.31 15.79
CA ARG A 20 -1.84 -12.13 16.64
C ARG A 20 -3.19 -11.55 17.06
N SER A 21 -3.18 -10.68 18.07
CA SER A 21 -4.34 -9.84 18.39
C SER A 21 -4.70 -8.95 17.21
N CYS A 22 -5.98 -8.65 17.02
CA CYS A 22 -6.42 -7.68 16.03
C CYS A 22 -5.98 -6.28 16.51
N PRO A 23 -5.36 -5.45 15.65
CA PRO A 23 -4.98 -4.11 16.04
C PRO A 23 -6.20 -3.21 16.22
N GLU A 24 -6.06 -2.20 17.08
CA GLU A 24 -7.07 -1.16 17.27
C GLU A 24 -6.65 0.10 16.51
N PRO A 25 -7.56 0.75 15.74
CA PRO A 25 -7.23 1.97 15.05
C PRO A 25 -7.08 3.13 16.03
N GLU A 26 -5.99 3.85 15.94
CA GLU A 26 -5.72 5.07 16.70
C GLU A 26 -6.49 6.27 16.12
N SER A 27 -6.28 7.45 16.70
CA SER A 27 -6.87 8.70 16.17
C SER A 27 -6.40 8.95 14.74
N GLY A 28 -7.32 9.22 13.82
CA GLY A 28 -7.07 9.40 12.39
C GLY A 28 -6.92 8.11 11.60
N GLN A 29 -6.92 6.96 12.26
CA GLN A 29 -6.75 5.65 11.60
C GLN A 29 -8.08 4.93 11.38
N VAL A 30 -8.05 4.02 10.42
CA VAL A 30 -9.11 3.03 10.15
C VAL A 30 -8.56 1.62 10.30
N LEU A 31 -9.43 0.68 10.63
CA LEU A 31 -9.17 -0.76 10.60
C LEU A 31 -9.84 -1.35 9.36
N ILE A 32 -9.05 -1.96 8.50
CA ILE A 32 -9.49 -2.60 7.26
C ILE A 32 -9.49 -4.12 7.48
N LYS A 33 -10.62 -4.78 7.19
CA LYS A 33 -10.68 -6.22 6.99
C LYS A 33 -10.14 -6.52 5.60
N VAL A 34 -8.92 -7.02 5.53
CA VAL A 34 -8.18 -7.21 4.29
C VAL A 34 -8.80 -8.34 3.47
N ALA A 35 -9.23 -8.03 2.25
CA ALA A 35 -9.67 -9.01 1.28
C ALA A 35 -8.50 -9.45 0.37
N PHE A 36 -7.66 -8.51 -0.05
CA PHE A 36 -6.48 -8.74 -0.88
C PHE A 36 -5.36 -7.78 -0.47
N ALA A 37 -4.12 -8.24 -0.56
CA ALA A 37 -2.91 -7.43 -0.38
C ALA A 37 -2.04 -7.54 -1.63
N GLY A 38 -1.41 -6.42 -2.03
CA GLY A 38 -0.40 -6.42 -3.08
C GLY A 38 0.92 -7.01 -2.59
N VAL A 39 1.73 -7.49 -3.54
CA VAL A 39 3.07 -8.01 -3.27
C VAL A 39 4.09 -7.08 -3.93
N ASN A 40 4.96 -6.51 -3.12
CA ASN A 40 5.91 -5.50 -3.54
C ASN A 40 7.36 -5.91 -3.27
N ARG A 41 8.31 -5.32 -4.00
CA ARG A 41 9.73 -5.61 -3.79
C ARG A 41 10.22 -5.31 -2.37
N PRO A 42 9.80 -4.22 -1.69
CA PRO A 42 10.16 -3.97 -0.30
C PRO A 42 9.77 -5.11 0.66
N ASP A 43 8.67 -5.83 0.43
CA ASP A 43 8.27 -6.99 1.25
C ASP A 43 9.33 -8.10 1.18
N ALA A 44 9.85 -8.36 -0.03
CA ALA A 44 10.92 -9.33 -0.23
C ALA A 44 12.24 -8.87 0.42
N LEU A 45 12.53 -7.57 0.39
CA LEU A 45 13.70 -6.99 1.04
C LEU A 45 13.56 -7.01 2.57
N GLN A 46 12.36 -6.73 3.11
CA GLN A 46 12.07 -6.86 4.55
C GLN A 46 12.28 -8.29 5.01
N ARG A 47 11.74 -9.26 4.26
CA ARG A 47 11.96 -10.69 4.53
C ARG A 47 13.44 -11.04 4.55
N ALA A 48 14.23 -10.51 3.62
CA ALA A 48 15.67 -10.74 3.55
C ALA A 48 16.50 -9.97 4.60
N GLY A 49 15.87 -9.09 5.39
CA GLY A 49 16.55 -8.23 6.37
C GLY A 49 17.26 -7.02 5.77
N LEU A 50 16.96 -6.69 4.50
CA LEU A 50 17.56 -5.58 3.75
C LEU A 50 16.69 -4.32 3.74
N TYR A 51 15.51 -4.37 4.32
CA TYR A 51 14.61 -3.24 4.49
C TYR A 51 14.08 -3.25 5.92
N LYS A 52 14.33 -2.16 6.64
CA LYS A 52 13.83 -1.96 8.00
C LYS A 52 12.56 -1.11 7.95
N PRO A 53 11.42 -1.60 8.44
CA PRO A 53 10.21 -0.79 8.55
C PRO A 53 10.45 0.48 9.38
N PRO A 54 9.67 1.56 9.15
CA PRO A 54 9.65 2.70 10.05
C PRO A 54 9.38 2.29 11.51
N ARG A 55 9.82 3.09 12.47
CA ARG A 55 9.74 2.73 13.91
C ARG A 55 8.31 2.48 14.40
N ASP A 56 7.35 3.24 13.84
CA ASP A 56 5.95 3.22 14.25
C ASP A 56 5.08 2.35 13.29
N ALA A 57 5.73 1.62 12.39
CA ALA A 57 5.06 0.71 11.47
C ALA A 57 4.93 -0.69 12.06
N SER A 58 3.96 -1.45 11.53
CA SER A 58 3.85 -2.88 11.80
C SER A 58 5.14 -3.60 11.37
N ASP A 59 5.59 -4.56 12.18
CA ASP A 59 6.69 -5.46 11.82
C ASP A 59 6.28 -6.53 10.79
N LEU A 60 4.97 -6.69 10.56
CA LEU A 60 4.43 -7.58 9.54
C LEU A 60 4.61 -6.96 8.15
N PRO A 61 4.92 -7.77 7.12
CA PRO A 61 5.03 -7.29 5.75
C PRO A 61 3.67 -6.92 5.14
N GLY A 62 3.70 -6.31 3.95
CA GLY A 62 2.54 -5.89 3.19
C GLY A 62 2.28 -4.39 3.27
N LEU A 63 2.56 -3.68 2.17
CA LEU A 63 2.54 -2.22 2.09
C LEU A 63 1.26 -1.66 1.46
N GLU A 64 0.39 -2.51 0.94
CA GLU A 64 -0.89 -2.12 0.36
C GLU A 64 -1.93 -3.22 0.51
N ALA A 65 -3.18 -2.82 0.59
CA ALA A 65 -4.31 -3.75 0.65
C ALA A 65 -5.59 -3.12 0.10
N ALA A 66 -6.57 -3.97 -0.20
CA ALA A 66 -7.95 -3.57 -0.40
C ALA A 66 -8.88 -4.44 0.46
N GLY A 67 -9.95 -3.84 0.96
CA GLY A 67 -10.91 -4.49 1.84
C GLY A 67 -11.96 -3.56 2.37
N GLU A 68 -12.70 -4.02 3.35
CA GLU A 68 -13.79 -3.29 4.00
C GLU A 68 -13.28 -2.59 5.27
N VAL A 69 -13.63 -1.34 5.45
CA VAL A 69 -13.42 -0.61 6.70
C VAL A 69 -14.39 -1.14 7.76
N VAL A 70 -13.87 -1.77 8.81
CA VAL A 70 -14.70 -2.38 9.86
C VAL A 70 -14.69 -1.59 11.17
N LYS A 71 -13.74 -0.69 11.35
CA LYS A 71 -13.65 0.20 12.52
C LYS A 71 -12.91 1.49 12.16
N ILE A 72 -13.30 2.58 12.78
CA ILE A 72 -12.64 3.87 12.65
C ILE A 72 -12.20 4.40 14.00
N GLY A 73 -11.04 5.04 14.05
CA GLY A 73 -10.55 5.77 15.21
C GLY A 73 -11.24 7.12 15.39
N LYS A 74 -10.83 7.85 16.42
CA LYS A 74 -11.30 9.24 16.60
C LYS A 74 -10.77 10.13 15.46
N ALA A 75 -11.46 11.25 15.20
CA ALA A 75 -11.06 12.28 14.23
C ALA A 75 -10.85 11.77 12.78
N VAL A 76 -11.50 10.67 12.39
CA VAL A 76 -11.56 10.21 11.00
C VAL A 76 -12.64 10.97 10.26
N SER A 77 -12.35 11.39 9.02
CA SER A 77 -13.27 12.00 8.08
C SER A 77 -13.08 11.44 6.67
N GLY A 78 -14.13 11.47 5.86
CA GLY A 78 -14.09 11.04 4.45
C GLY A 78 -14.10 9.53 4.24
N VAL A 79 -14.09 8.71 5.32
CA VAL A 79 -14.18 7.25 5.29
C VAL A 79 -15.12 6.79 6.39
N SER A 80 -15.96 5.81 6.10
CA SER A 80 -16.98 5.26 7.02
C SER A 80 -16.84 3.74 7.17
N VAL A 81 -17.35 3.21 8.27
CA VAL A 81 -17.46 1.76 8.44
C VAL A 81 -18.40 1.20 7.36
N GLY A 82 -17.99 0.12 6.73
CA GLY A 82 -18.67 -0.52 5.59
C GLY A 82 -18.13 -0.08 4.23
N ASP A 83 -17.31 0.98 4.16
CA ASP A 83 -16.70 1.38 2.90
C ASP A 83 -15.68 0.34 2.41
N ASN A 84 -15.73 0.05 1.09
CA ASN A 84 -14.66 -0.67 0.43
C ASN A 84 -13.57 0.31 -0.02
N VAL A 85 -12.35 0.06 0.40
CA VAL A 85 -11.21 0.92 0.11
C VAL A 85 -10.00 0.13 -0.39
N CYS A 86 -9.12 0.79 -1.14
CA CYS A 86 -7.73 0.38 -1.26
C CYS A 86 -6.84 1.38 -0.52
N ALA A 87 -5.78 0.92 0.11
CA ALA A 87 -5.00 1.76 1.00
C ALA A 87 -3.51 1.46 0.96
N LEU A 88 -2.71 2.53 1.08
CA LEU A 88 -1.29 2.42 1.41
C LEU A 88 -1.16 2.13 2.90
N LEU A 89 -0.34 1.13 3.22
CA LEU A 89 -0.10 0.68 4.59
C LEU A 89 1.35 0.93 4.99
N PRO A 90 1.60 1.27 6.25
CA PRO A 90 2.98 1.34 6.77
C PRO A 90 3.61 -0.04 6.97
N GLY A 91 2.86 -1.10 6.79
CA GLY A 91 3.11 -2.50 7.00
C GLY A 91 1.83 -3.22 7.44
N GLY A 92 1.88 -4.54 7.63
CA GLY A 92 0.75 -5.31 8.17
C GLY A 92 -0.28 -5.77 7.15
N GLY A 93 -0.08 -5.53 5.85
CA GLY A 93 -1.03 -5.96 4.81
C GLY A 93 -1.15 -7.48 4.68
N TYR A 94 -0.15 -8.26 5.13
CA TYR A 94 -0.22 -9.72 5.11
C TYR A 94 -0.87 -10.27 6.39
N ALA A 95 -2.04 -9.73 6.71
CA ALA A 95 -2.88 -10.12 7.84
C ALA A 95 -4.36 -10.02 7.47
N GLU A 96 -5.23 -10.65 8.26
CA GLU A 96 -6.68 -10.54 8.07
C GLU A 96 -7.22 -9.11 8.33
N TYR A 97 -6.50 -8.33 9.14
CA TYR A 97 -6.84 -6.93 9.47
C TYR A 97 -5.59 -6.08 9.51
N ALA A 98 -5.68 -4.87 8.99
CA ALA A 98 -4.60 -3.88 9.02
C ALA A 98 -5.12 -2.50 9.39
N THR A 99 -4.29 -1.69 10.05
CA THR A 99 -4.59 -0.29 10.35
C THR A 99 -3.78 0.64 9.47
N THR A 100 -4.39 1.75 9.04
CA THR A 100 -3.71 2.84 8.33
C THR A 100 -4.41 4.17 8.60
N GLN A 101 -3.74 5.27 8.23
CA GLN A 101 -4.35 6.60 8.27
C GLN A 101 -5.53 6.66 7.26
N ALA A 102 -6.65 7.25 7.66
CA ALA A 102 -7.80 7.44 6.77
C ALA A 102 -7.43 8.20 5.49
N ALA A 103 -6.48 9.13 5.57
CA ALA A 103 -5.94 9.87 4.42
C ALA A 103 -5.17 9.01 3.40
N HIS A 104 -4.79 7.79 3.76
CA HIS A 104 -4.16 6.82 2.87
C HIS A 104 -5.15 5.87 2.20
N CYS A 105 -6.43 5.99 2.52
CA CYS A 105 -7.50 5.21 1.90
C CYS A 105 -8.03 5.92 0.66
N LEU A 106 -8.18 5.16 -0.41
CA LEU A 106 -8.79 5.61 -1.65
C LEU A 106 -10.05 4.77 -1.91
N PRO A 107 -11.10 5.37 -2.47
CA PRO A 107 -12.26 4.59 -2.93
C PRO A 107 -11.83 3.60 -4.01
N ILE A 108 -12.53 2.49 -4.10
CA ILE A 108 -12.30 1.54 -5.19
C ILE A 108 -12.74 2.19 -6.51
N PRO A 109 -11.87 2.27 -7.54
CA PRO A 109 -12.27 2.83 -8.82
C PRO A 109 -13.43 2.05 -9.46
N ASP A 110 -14.32 2.75 -10.15
CA ASP A 110 -15.46 2.14 -10.83
C ASP A 110 -15.01 1.02 -11.78
N GLY A 111 -15.69 -0.11 -11.69
CA GLY A 111 -15.36 -1.30 -12.49
C GLY A 111 -14.20 -2.14 -11.97
N PHE A 112 -13.50 -1.73 -10.90
CA PHE A 112 -12.43 -2.52 -10.30
C PHE A 112 -12.97 -3.47 -9.24
N SER A 113 -12.45 -4.69 -9.24
CA SER A 113 -12.58 -5.60 -8.09
C SER A 113 -11.61 -5.19 -6.97
N LEU A 114 -11.88 -5.61 -5.74
CA LEU A 114 -10.95 -5.43 -4.60
C LEU A 114 -9.56 -6.01 -4.92
N LYS A 115 -9.50 -7.13 -5.66
CA LYS A 115 -8.23 -7.74 -6.09
C LYS A 115 -7.39 -6.82 -6.98
N GLN A 116 -8.02 -6.14 -7.93
CA GLN A 116 -7.34 -5.18 -8.81
C GLN A 116 -6.94 -3.92 -8.04
N ALA A 117 -7.84 -3.41 -7.21
CA ALA A 117 -7.58 -2.21 -6.42
C ALA A 117 -6.47 -2.39 -5.38
N ALA A 118 -6.26 -3.60 -4.87
CA ALA A 118 -5.19 -3.89 -3.91
C ALA A 118 -3.77 -3.67 -4.47
N CYS A 119 -3.60 -3.52 -5.79
CA CYS A 119 -2.31 -3.32 -6.43
C CYS A 119 -2.06 -1.85 -6.86
N LEU A 120 -2.93 -0.92 -6.48
CA LEU A 120 -2.81 0.48 -6.88
C LEU A 120 -2.00 1.34 -5.88
N PRO A 121 -2.24 1.27 -4.56
CA PRO A 121 -1.75 2.27 -3.62
C PRO A 121 -0.22 2.43 -3.64
N GLU A 122 0.54 1.35 -3.53
CA GLU A 122 2.01 1.42 -3.40
C GLU A 122 2.65 2.10 -4.63
N THR A 123 2.23 1.72 -5.83
CA THR A 123 2.82 2.26 -7.06
C THR A 123 2.35 3.69 -7.33
N PHE A 124 1.06 3.97 -7.17
CA PHE A 124 0.50 5.28 -7.46
C PHE A 124 0.94 6.34 -6.46
N PHE A 125 0.92 6.06 -5.15
CA PHE A 125 1.43 6.99 -4.14
C PHE A 125 2.93 7.25 -4.33
N THR A 126 3.71 6.21 -4.65
CA THR A 126 5.15 6.34 -4.89
C THR A 126 5.44 7.25 -6.09
N VAL A 127 4.79 7.01 -7.23
CA VAL A 127 4.98 7.82 -8.44
C VAL A 127 4.49 9.24 -8.22
N TRP A 128 3.27 9.40 -7.69
CA TRP A 128 2.71 10.73 -7.45
C TRP A 128 3.61 11.56 -6.54
N SER A 129 4.01 10.99 -5.41
CA SER A 129 4.87 11.69 -4.44
C SER A 129 6.24 12.06 -5.01
N ASN A 130 6.89 11.14 -5.73
CA ASN A 130 8.26 11.38 -6.18
C ASN A 130 8.33 12.14 -7.51
N VAL A 131 7.46 11.84 -8.47
CA VAL A 131 7.51 12.44 -9.81
C VAL A 131 6.75 13.77 -9.84
N MET A 132 5.52 13.79 -9.33
CA MET A 132 4.66 14.98 -9.42
C MET A 132 4.95 15.97 -8.30
N LEU A 133 4.89 15.55 -7.02
CA LEU A 133 5.04 16.48 -5.90
C LEU A 133 6.48 16.93 -5.68
N ARG A 134 7.44 15.99 -5.62
CA ARG A 134 8.85 16.31 -5.34
C ARG A 134 9.62 16.67 -6.60
N GLY A 135 9.45 15.90 -7.68
CA GLY A 135 10.09 16.15 -8.96
C GLY A 135 9.50 17.35 -9.70
N GLY A 136 8.24 17.68 -9.41
CA GLY A 136 7.56 18.83 -9.99
C GLY A 136 7.35 18.72 -11.51
N LEU A 137 7.26 17.50 -12.04
CA LEU A 137 7.09 17.22 -13.47
C LEU A 137 5.82 17.88 -14.00
N LYS A 138 5.94 18.60 -15.13
CA LYS A 138 4.88 19.42 -15.73
C LYS A 138 4.58 19.00 -17.15
N ALA A 139 3.39 19.35 -17.63
CA ALA A 139 3.01 19.18 -19.02
C ALA A 139 4.00 19.87 -19.96
N GLY A 140 4.35 19.19 -21.06
CA GLY A 140 5.32 19.65 -22.06
C GLY A 140 6.79 19.33 -21.75
N GLU A 141 7.09 18.80 -20.55
CA GLU A 141 8.45 18.34 -20.23
C GLU A 141 8.70 16.92 -20.73
N SER A 142 9.97 16.55 -20.82
CA SER A 142 10.41 15.19 -21.14
C SER A 142 10.70 14.42 -19.86
N PHE A 143 10.22 13.18 -19.78
CA PHE A 143 10.40 12.31 -18.65
C PHE A 143 11.08 11.00 -19.04
N LEU A 144 12.21 10.68 -18.40
CA LEU A 144 12.92 9.42 -18.57
C LEU A 144 12.73 8.55 -17.32
N VAL A 145 12.28 7.33 -17.49
CA VAL A 145 12.14 6.35 -16.42
C VAL A 145 12.99 5.11 -16.68
N HIS A 146 13.86 4.77 -15.72
CA HIS A 146 14.58 3.49 -15.74
C HIS A 146 13.70 2.38 -15.16
N GLY A 147 13.78 1.18 -15.76
CA GLY A 147 12.94 0.05 -15.33
C GLY A 147 11.47 0.22 -15.69
N GLY A 148 11.16 0.73 -16.89
CA GLY A 148 9.81 1.02 -17.38
C GLY A 148 8.82 -0.15 -17.32
N SER A 149 9.29 -1.40 -17.27
CA SER A 149 8.45 -2.61 -17.13
C SER A 149 8.11 -2.98 -15.68
N SER A 150 8.68 -2.30 -14.70
CA SER A 150 8.32 -2.50 -13.27
C SER A 150 6.94 -1.91 -12.95
N GLY A 151 6.35 -2.29 -11.81
CA GLY A 151 5.10 -1.68 -11.34
C GLY A 151 5.20 -0.15 -11.22
N ILE A 152 6.31 0.35 -10.67
CA ILE A 152 6.59 1.80 -10.61
C ILE A 152 6.73 2.39 -12.01
N GLY A 153 7.52 1.75 -12.90
CA GLY A 153 7.76 2.24 -14.25
C GLY A 153 6.49 2.33 -15.09
N THR A 154 5.70 1.26 -15.11
CA THR A 154 4.42 1.23 -15.86
C THR A 154 3.42 2.27 -15.33
N THR A 155 3.35 2.46 -14.01
CA THR A 155 2.50 3.49 -13.39
C THR A 155 3.01 4.89 -13.75
N ALA A 156 4.33 5.13 -13.69
CA ALA A 156 4.93 6.41 -14.04
C ALA A 156 4.66 6.81 -15.49
N ILE A 157 4.80 5.86 -16.43
CA ILE A 157 4.51 6.06 -17.85
C ILE A 157 3.03 6.44 -18.04
N GLN A 158 2.10 5.71 -17.42
CA GLN A 158 0.67 5.99 -17.54
C GLN A 158 0.31 7.38 -16.99
N LEU A 159 0.80 7.72 -15.78
CA LEU A 159 0.52 9.03 -15.17
C LEU A 159 1.13 10.18 -15.97
N ALA A 160 2.35 10.02 -16.50
CA ALA A 160 2.99 11.02 -17.34
C ALA A 160 2.20 11.23 -18.65
N ASN A 161 1.76 10.15 -19.32
CA ASN A 161 0.92 10.25 -20.50
C ASN A 161 -0.40 10.99 -20.25
N LEU A 162 -1.09 10.66 -19.15
CA LEU A 162 -2.33 11.34 -18.74
C LEU A 162 -2.11 12.84 -18.46
N SER A 163 -0.92 13.20 -18.00
CA SER A 163 -0.52 14.59 -17.71
C SER A 163 0.04 15.34 -18.92
N LEU A 164 -0.07 14.79 -20.13
CA LEU A 164 0.47 15.36 -21.38
C LEU A 164 1.99 15.62 -21.34
N ILE A 165 2.70 14.77 -20.63
CA ILE A 165 4.16 14.80 -20.54
C ILE A 165 4.74 13.89 -21.61
N HIS A 166 5.76 14.36 -22.31
CA HIS A 166 6.43 13.55 -23.32
C HIS A 166 7.37 12.51 -22.65
N ILE A 167 7.22 11.26 -23.03
CA ILE A 167 7.98 10.12 -22.47
C ILE A 167 8.98 9.64 -23.51
#